data_6801f9c4d1781d110399c1e3ef4e1baa
#
_entry.id   6801f9c4d1781d110399c1e3ef4e1baa
#
_cell.length_a   1.000
_cell.length_b   1.000
_cell.length_c   1.000
_cell.angle_alpha   90.00
_cell.angle_beta   90.00
_cell.angle_gamma   90.00
#
_symmetry.space_group_name_H-M   'P 1'
#
loop_
_entity.id
_entity.type
_entity.pdbx_description
1 polymer ?
#
loop_
_entity_poly.entity_id
_entity_poly.type
_entity_poly.pdbx_seq_one_letter_code
_entity_poly.pdbx_strand_id
1 'polypeptide(L)'
;MSLTAKRASRYLVALFIIISMNFIIPRAMPGDELTNLLGEDVTITDSTIVELRHEMGLDRTWTEQYLDYWWKILHLDLGYSFHLHSDVSRIIVSRIKWTLLLALPSILLGAMAGTVLGALAGWDGRNAGRKIQTLLLLAVYCTPPYFLCLLALYLFSFKLDLFPMKGFYITGSTLDIAHHVFLPILVMTLFSLSRNYMIMRGSVIQEKSSLYAAFARAKGLYNEEILFRHVFRNALLPIITLLAMDFGFMLSGALFIEIVFSMNGMGNLIYDSLLARDYPVLQGSFLIITIMAVSANMLADLLYSRFDPRVKW
;
A
#
# COMPACT_ATOMS: atom_id res chain seq x y z
N MET A 1 18.45 -28.27 -8.67
CA MET A 1 18.34 -26.86 -8.32
C MET A 1 17.94 -26.77 -6.84
N SER A 2 18.70 -26.05 -6.02
CA SER A 2 18.35 -25.85 -4.60
C SER A 2 16.98 -25.17 -4.48
N LEU A 3 16.25 -25.43 -3.40
CA LEU A 3 14.94 -24.81 -3.13
C LEU A 3 15.00 -23.25 -3.19
N THR A 4 16.12 -22.69 -2.79
CA THR A 4 16.41 -21.25 -2.89
C THR A 4 16.51 -20.76 -4.34
N ALA A 5 17.09 -21.53 -5.25
CA ALA A 5 17.18 -21.18 -6.67
C ALA A 5 15.83 -21.20 -7.37
N LYS A 6 14.92 -22.15 -7.01
CA LYS A 6 13.54 -22.17 -7.53
C LYS A 6 12.70 -20.98 -7.06
N ARG A 7 12.95 -20.49 -5.83
CA ARG A 7 12.27 -19.27 -5.32
C ARG A 7 12.78 -18.02 -6.02
N ALA A 8 14.11 -17.87 -6.10
CA ALA A 8 14.71 -16.75 -6.79
C ALA A 8 14.22 -16.65 -8.24
N SER A 9 14.15 -17.78 -8.96
CA SER A 9 13.65 -17.78 -10.34
C SER A 9 12.19 -17.34 -10.44
N ARG A 10 11.31 -17.73 -9.50
CA ARG A 10 9.90 -17.27 -9.48
C ARG A 10 9.81 -15.76 -9.31
N TYR A 11 10.58 -15.17 -8.37
CA TYR A 11 10.58 -13.72 -8.17
C TYR A 11 11.16 -12.97 -9.37
N LEU A 12 12.22 -13.50 -10.00
CA LEU A 12 12.78 -12.90 -11.22
C LEU A 12 11.79 -12.93 -12.39
N VAL A 13 11.10 -14.06 -12.59
CA VAL A 13 10.06 -14.17 -13.63
C VAL A 13 8.90 -13.22 -13.33
N ALA A 14 8.45 -13.14 -12.07
CA ALA A 14 7.40 -12.20 -11.67
C ALA A 14 7.81 -10.74 -11.93
N LEU A 15 9.02 -10.35 -11.53
CA LEU A 15 9.59 -9.03 -11.80
C LEU A 15 9.62 -8.73 -13.30
N PHE A 16 10.13 -9.66 -14.10
CA PHE A 16 10.20 -9.50 -15.55
C PHE A 16 8.81 -9.25 -16.15
N ILE A 17 7.81 -10.06 -15.77
CA ILE A 17 6.44 -9.92 -16.26
C ILE A 17 5.84 -8.56 -15.83
N ILE A 18 5.97 -8.19 -14.55
CA ILE A 18 5.38 -6.95 -14.04
C ILE A 18 6.05 -5.73 -14.67
N ILE A 19 7.38 -5.71 -14.82
CA ILE A 19 8.11 -4.63 -15.47
C ILE A 19 7.70 -4.51 -16.94
N SER A 20 7.53 -5.64 -17.65
CA SER A 20 7.02 -5.63 -19.02
C SER A 20 5.58 -5.08 -19.10
N MET A 21 4.71 -5.44 -18.15
CA MET A 21 3.37 -4.87 -18.05
C MET A 21 3.39 -3.37 -17.76
N ASN A 22 4.29 -2.88 -16.92
CA ASN A 22 4.46 -1.45 -16.65
C ASN A 22 4.84 -0.65 -17.93
N PHE A 23 5.53 -1.27 -18.87
CA PHE A 23 5.79 -0.67 -20.17
C PHE A 23 4.55 -0.66 -21.06
N ILE A 24 3.81 -1.77 -21.11
CA ILE A 24 2.68 -1.97 -22.04
C ILE A 24 1.45 -1.17 -21.60
N ILE A 25 1.10 -1.18 -20.31
CA ILE A 25 -0.16 -0.62 -19.81
C ILE A 25 -0.33 0.86 -20.14
N PRO A 26 0.62 1.77 -19.86
CA PRO A 26 0.46 3.18 -20.19
C PRO A 26 0.30 3.40 -21.70
N ARG A 27 1.02 2.64 -22.53
CA ARG A 27 0.98 2.75 -23.99
C ARG A 27 -0.28 2.16 -24.62
N ALA A 28 -0.95 1.23 -23.93
CA ALA A 28 -2.22 0.69 -24.37
C ALA A 28 -3.42 1.62 -24.07
N MET A 29 -3.20 2.66 -23.27
CA MET A 29 -4.24 3.66 -22.97
C MET A 29 -4.57 4.48 -24.22
N PRO A 30 -5.86 4.77 -24.48
CA PRO A 30 -6.25 5.59 -25.63
C PRO A 30 -5.74 7.02 -25.48
N GLY A 31 -5.10 7.58 -26.53
CA GLY A 31 -4.56 8.94 -26.62
C GLY A 31 -3.03 8.96 -26.75
N ASP A 32 -2.49 10.15 -26.95
CA ASP A 32 -1.06 10.39 -27.18
C ASP A 32 -0.49 11.26 -26.04
N GLU A 33 0.67 10.89 -25.52
CA GLU A 33 1.40 11.63 -24.48
C GLU A 33 1.64 13.09 -24.89
N LEU A 34 2.01 13.29 -26.15
CA LEU A 34 2.29 14.62 -26.71
C LEU A 34 1.05 15.51 -26.77
N THR A 35 -0.09 14.97 -27.18
CA THR A 35 -1.35 15.72 -27.29
C THR A 35 -1.79 16.26 -25.94
N ASN A 36 -1.59 15.48 -24.86
CA ASN A 36 -1.92 15.94 -23.52
C ASN A 36 -0.91 16.96 -22.96
N LEU A 37 0.37 16.83 -23.29
CA LEU A 37 1.39 17.79 -22.89
C LEU A 37 1.15 19.17 -23.47
N LEU A 38 0.69 19.22 -24.73
CA LEU A 38 0.49 20.47 -25.48
C LEU A 38 -0.85 21.14 -25.17
N GLY A 39 -1.86 20.39 -24.66
CA GLY A 39 -3.23 20.87 -24.52
C GLY A 39 -3.96 20.98 -25.86
N GLU A 40 -5.28 20.93 -25.84
CA GLU A 40 -6.11 20.97 -27.05
C GLU A 40 -6.10 22.35 -27.77
N ASP A 41 -5.72 23.42 -27.07
CA ASP A 41 -5.82 24.81 -27.56
C ASP A 41 -4.50 25.39 -28.07
N VAL A 42 -3.40 24.65 -28.05
CA VAL A 42 -2.08 25.19 -28.47
C VAL A 42 -1.82 24.87 -29.93
N THR A 43 -1.91 25.88 -30.75
CA THR A 43 -1.48 25.82 -32.19
C THR A 43 0.04 25.78 -32.27
N ILE A 44 0.60 24.58 -32.24
CA ILE A 44 2.03 24.36 -32.47
C ILE A 44 2.24 23.99 -33.93
N THR A 45 3.37 24.43 -34.50
CA THR A 45 3.77 24.10 -35.87
C THR A 45 4.07 22.60 -35.97
N ASP A 46 3.65 21.94 -37.05
CA ASP A 46 3.87 20.51 -37.28
C ASP A 46 5.34 20.09 -37.11
N SER A 47 6.29 20.98 -37.46
CA SER A 47 7.73 20.76 -37.25
C SER A 47 8.12 20.62 -35.80
N THR A 48 7.53 21.39 -34.88
CA THR A 48 7.80 21.33 -33.45
C THR A 48 7.20 20.04 -32.84
N ILE A 49 6.06 19.58 -33.35
CA ILE A 49 5.45 18.30 -32.93
C ILE A 49 6.36 17.12 -33.29
N VAL A 50 6.95 17.14 -34.50
CA VAL A 50 7.89 16.09 -34.95
C VAL A 50 9.17 16.10 -34.11
N GLU A 51 9.71 17.28 -33.82
CA GLU A 51 10.91 17.45 -33.00
C GLU A 51 10.69 16.93 -31.58
N LEU A 52 9.57 17.30 -30.91
CA LEU A 52 9.20 16.80 -29.58
C LEU A 52 8.99 15.28 -29.56
N ARG A 53 8.34 14.71 -30.59
CA ARG A 53 8.20 13.24 -30.69
C ARG A 53 9.55 12.55 -30.78
N HIS A 54 10.49 13.14 -31.49
CA HIS A 54 11.84 12.59 -31.60
C HIS A 54 12.62 12.71 -30.31
N GLU A 55 12.56 13.84 -29.62
CA GLU A 55 13.18 14.04 -28.30
C GLU A 55 12.61 13.09 -27.24
N MET A 56 11.30 12.85 -27.24
CA MET A 56 10.63 11.91 -26.33
C MET A 56 10.82 10.44 -26.77
N GLY A 57 11.39 10.19 -27.96
CA GLY A 57 11.59 8.84 -28.51
C GLY A 57 10.30 8.11 -28.87
N LEU A 58 9.20 8.85 -29.08
CA LEU A 58 7.89 8.29 -29.43
C LEU A 58 7.79 7.91 -30.90
N ASP A 59 8.72 8.34 -31.74
CA ASP A 59 8.85 8.00 -33.16
C ASP A 59 9.49 6.62 -33.39
N ARG A 60 10.11 6.03 -32.37
CA ARG A 60 10.77 4.71 -32.43
C ARG A 60 9.75 3.58 -32.45
N THR A 61 10.17 2.43 -32.98
CA THR A 61 9.34 1.21 -32.91
C THR A 61 9.11 0.76 -31.45
N TRP A 62 8.00 0.07 -31.20
CA TRP A 62 7.68 -0.44 -29.84
C TRP A 62 8.78 -1.34 -29.26
N THR A 63 9.46 -2.11 -30.13
CA THR A 63 10.59 -2.96 -29.75
C THR A 63 11.80 -2.14 -29.29
N GLU A 64 12.13 -1.06 -30.01
CA GLU A 64 13.22 -0.18 -29.62
C GLU A 64 12.92 0.55 -28.31
N GLN A 65 11.69 1.08 -28.15
CA GLN A 65 11.26 1.70 -26.91
C GLN A 65 11.29 0.73 -25.73
N TYR A 66 10.92 -0.55 -25.95
CA TYR A 66 10.95 -1.58 -24.90
C TYR A 66 12.38 -1.94 -24.50
N LEU A 67 13.30 -2.05 -25.44
CA LEU A 67 14.72 -2.29 -25.16
C LEU A 67 15.37 -1.10 -24.44
N ASP A 68 15.06 0.13 -24.87
CA ASP A 68 15.52 1.36 -24.21
C ASP A 68 14.99 1.46 -22.77
N TYR A 69 13.73 1.11 -22.57
CA TYR A 69 13.11 1.05 -21.22
C TYR A 69 13.85 0.08 -20.29
N TRP A 70 14.18 -1.14 -20.77
CA TRP A 70 14.97 -2.09 -19.98
C TRP A 70 16.38 -1.57 -19.71
N TRP A 71 17.00 -0.96 -20.72
CA TRP A 71 18.33 -0.36 -20.57
C TRP A 71 18.33 0.73 -19.49
N LYS A 72 17.37 1.63 -19.51
CA LYS A 72 17.22 2.70 -18.52
C LYS A 72 17.00 2.13 -17.12
N ILE A 73 16.13 1.14 -16.95
CA ILE A 73 15.90 0.49 -15.65
C ILE A 73 17.19 -0.11 -15.09
N LEU A 74 17.98 -0.79 -15.91
CA LEU A 74 19.23 -1.41 -15.46
C LEU A 74 20.27 -0.37 -15.02
N HIS A 75 20.18 0.86 -15.54
CA HIS A 75 21.03 1.98 -15.15
C HIS A 75 20.42 2.89 -14.08
N LEU A 76 19.26 2.49 -13.50
CA LEU A 76 18.50 3.26 -12.51
C LEU A 76 18.05 4.64 -13.02
N ASP A 77 17.93 4.79 -14.32
CA ASP A 77 17.37 5.96 -14.95
C ASP A 77 15.85 5.78 -15.12
N LEU A 78 15.08 6.55 -14.37
CA LEU A 78 13.62 6.54 -14.46
C LEU A 78 13.06 7.52 -15.49
N GLY A 79 13.93 8.25 -16.17
CA GLY A 79 13.57 9.23 -17.19
C GLY A 79 13.21 10.61 -16.62
N TYR A 80 12.68 11.45 -17.50
CA TYR A 80 12.32 12.84 -17.22
C TYR A 80 10.83 13.06 -17.47
N SER A 81 10.16 13.76 -16.56
CA SER A 81 8.77 14.20 -16.73
C SER A 81 8.73 15.56 -17.40
N PHE A 82 8.19 15.60 -18.61
CA PHE A 82 7.96 16.86 -19.31
C PHE A 82 6.80 17.65 -18.70
N HIS A 83 5.80 16.97 -18.13
CA HIS A 83 4.66 17.61 -17.47
C HIS A 83 5.06 18.30 -16.16
N LEU A 84 5.91 17.66 -15.34
CA LEU A 84 6.38 18.20 -14.07
C LEU A 84 7.74 18.91 -14.15
N HIS A 85 8.35 18.99 -15.33
CA HIS A 85 9.65 19.61 -15.59
C HIS A 85 10.77 19.18 -14.65
N SER A 86 10.85 17.87 -14.34
CA SER A 86 11.82 17.33 -13.39
C SER A 86 12.14 15.85 -13.63
N ASP A 87 13.29 15.41 -13.11
CA ASP A 87 13.66 14.00 -13.11
C ASP A 87 12.64 13.16 -12.30
N VAL A 88 12.19 12.05 -12.86
CA VAL A 88 11.21 11.15 -12.22
C VAL A 88 11.70 10.65 -10.88
N SER A 89 12.99 10.32 -10.75
CA SER A 89 13.60 9.90 -9.48
C SER A 89 13.45 10.94 -8.38
N ARG A 90 13.67 12.22 -8.69
CA ARG A 90 13.54 13.33 -7.75
C ARG A 90 12.09 13.54 -7.33
N ILE A 91 11.15 13.47 -8.29
CA ILE A 91 9.71 13.55 -8.01
C ILE A 91 9.29 12.44 -7.05
N ILE A 92 9.61 11.19 -7.37
CA ILE A 92 9.24 10.02 -6.56
C ILE A 92 9.81 10.12 -5.14
N VAL A 93 11.10 10.43 -4.98
CA VAL A 93 11.73 10.58 -3.65
C VAL A 93 11.04 11.67 -2.83
N SER A 94 10.63 12.76 -3.45
CA SER A 94 9.90 13.83 -2.77
C SER A 94 8.53 13.40 -2.26
N ARG A 95 7.86 12.47 -2.95
CA ARG A 95 6.50 11.98 -2.65
C ARG A 95 6.48 10.79 -1.69
N ILE A 96 7.43 9.86 -1.81
CA ILE A 96 7.51 8.65 -0.96
C ILE A 96 7.48 8.99 0.52
N LYS A 97 8.24 9.98 0.97
CA LYS A 97 8.32 10.35 2.39
C LYS A 97 6.96 10.69 3.01
N TRP A 98 6.09 11.32 2.24
CA TRP A 98 4.76 11.71 2.69
C TRP A 98 3.81 10.52 2.78
N THR A 99 3.83 9.64 1.78
CA THR A 99 3.07 8.38 1.85
C THR A 99 3.53 7.50 3.00
N LEU A 100 4.86 7.41 3.23
CA LEU A 100 5.40 6.66 4.36
C LEU A 100 4.95 7.26 5.71
N LEU A 101 4.91 8.58 5.82
CA LEU A 101 4.42 9.29 7.03
C LEU A 101 2.98 8.93 7.37
N LEU A 102 2.13 8.71 6.36
CA LEU A 102 0.74 8.28 6.56
C LEU A 102 0.65 6.77 6.83
N ALA A 103 1.27 5.97 5.97
CA ALA A 103 1.05 4.53 5.91
C ALA A 103 1.74 3.77 7.05
N LEU A 104 3.01 4.09 7.38
CA LEU A 104 3.76 3.38 8.41
C LEU A 104 3.07 3.39 9.79
N PRO A 105 2.73 4.56 10.38
CA PRO A 105 2.06 4.58 11.66
C PRO A 105 0.68 3.93 11.59
N SER A 106 -0.05 4.09 10.49
CA SER A 106 -1.38 3.52 10.31
C SER A 106 -1.35 1.99 10.30
N ILE A 107 -0.43 1.38 9.54
CA ILE A 107 -0.25 -0.06 9.47
C ILE A 107 0.15 -0.62 10.85
N LEU A 108 1.14 -0.01 11.49
CA LEU A 108 1.65 -0.49 12.79
C LEU A 108 0.59 -0.36 13.90
N LEU A 109 -0.03 0.80 14.05
CA LEU A 109 -1.07 1.03 15.06
C LEU A 109 -2.30 0.15 14.80
N GLY A 110 -2.75 0.06 13.55
CA GLY A 110 -3.87 -0.77 13.17
C GLY A 110 -3.63 -2.25 13.40
N ALA A 111 -2.45 -2.75 13.04
CA ALA A 111 -2.08 -4.14 13.26
C ALA A 111 -1.93 -4.46 14.76
N MET A 112 -1.26 -3.62 15.53
CA MET A 112 -1.10 -3.83 16.97
C MET A 112 -2.46 -3.85 17.68
N ALA A 113 -3.26 -2.81 17.50
CA ALA A 113 -4.56 -2.70 18.15
C ALA A 113 -5.53 -3.79 17.64
N GLY A 114 -5.60 -4.02 16.33
CA GLY A 114 -6.46 -5.04 15.73
C GLY A 114 -6.12 -6.45 16.21
N THR A 115 -4.83 -6.78 16.28
CA THR A 115 -4.36 -8.08 16.78
C THR A 115 -4.73 -8.32 18.25
N VAL A 116 -4.47 -7.36 19.12
CA VAL A 116 -4.78 -7.50 20.55
C VAL A 116 -6.30 -7.59 20.78
N LEU A 117 -7.05 -6.63 20.22
CA LEU A 117 -8.50 -6.60 20.36
C LEU A 117 -9.17 -7.82 19.73
N GLY A 118 -8.69 -8.27 18.57
CA GLY A 118 -9.16 -9.46 17.87
C GLY A 118 -8.90 -10.74 18.66
N ALA A 119 -7.72 -10.86 19.26
CA ALA A 119 -7.38 -12.01 20.12
C ALA A 119 -8.32 -12.12 21.32
N LEU A 120 -8.52 -11.02 22.02
CA LEU A 120 -9.41 -10.94 23.15
C LEU A 120 -10.87 -11.27 22.77
N ALA A 121 -11.34 -10.78 21.64
CA ALA A 121 -12.70 -11.05 21.17
C ALA A 121 -12.88 -12.48 20.63
N GLY A 122 -11.85 -13.08 20.05
CA GLY A 122 -11.86 -14.50 19.66
C GLY A 122 -11.90 -15.43 20.85
N TRP A 123 -11.19 -15.07 21.92
CA TRP A 123 -11.14 -15.87 23.13
C TRP A 123 -12.44 -15.85 23.93
N ASP A 124 -12.98 -14.66 24.19
CA ASP A 124 -14.21 -14.44 24.97
C ASP A 124 -15.30 -13.75 24.13
N GLY A 125 -15.79 -14.46 23.12
CA GLY A 125 -16.83 -13.96 22.22
C GLY A 125 -18.24 -13.90 22.81
N ARG A 126 -18.45 -14.34 24.08
CA ARG A 126 -19.76 -14.31 24.74
C ARG A 126 -20.09 -12.96 25.36
N ASN A 127 -19.07 -12.16 25.66
CA ASN A 127 -19.24 -10.82 26.24
C ASN A 127 -19.98 -9.88 25.29
N ALA A 128 -21.05 -9.25 25.77
CA ALA A 128 -21.91 -8.35 24.99
C ALA A 128 -21.11 -7.16 24.41
N GLY A 129 -20.19 -6.57 25.17
CA GLY A 129 -19.33 -5.48 24.71
C GLY A 129 -18.45 -5.89 23.52
N ARG A 130 -17.90 -7.12 23.54
CA ARG A 130 -17.09 -7.65 22.43
C ARG A 130 -17.93 -7.97 21.20
N LYS A 131 -19.20 -8.34 21.35
CA LYS A 131 -20.12 -8.49 20.22
C LYS A 131 -20.40 -7.16 19.55
N ILE A 132 -20.65 -6.11 20.33
CA ILE A 132 -20.86 -4.74 19.81
C ILE A 132 -19.57 -4.26 19.12
N GLN A 133 -18.41 -4.42 19.75
CA GLN A 133 -17.12 -4.09 19.15
C GLN A 133 -16.92 -4.80 17.80
N THR A 134 -17.22 -6.12 17.75
CA THR A 134 -17.12 -6.91 16.52
C THR A 134 -18.05 -6.35 15.43
N LEU A 135 -19.30 -6.01 15.79
CA LEU A 135 -20.27 -5.46 14.85
C LEU A 135 -19.82 -4.11 14.30
N LEU A 136 -19.31 -3.22 15.16
CA LEU A 136 -18.79 -1.91 14.74
C LEU A 136 -17.58 -2.04 13.81
N LEU A 137 -16.61 -2.88 14.18
CA LEU A 137 -15.42 -3.10 13.36
C LEU A 137 -15.73 -3.86 12.06
N LEU A 138 -16.74 -4.74 12.08
CA LEU A 138 -17.24 -5.37 10.85
C LEU A 138 -17.88 -4.33 9.91
N ALA A 139 -18.66 -3.40 10.45
CA ALA A 139 -19.23 -2.31 9.65
C ALA A 139 -18.13 -1.46 8.99
N VAL A 140 -17.07 -1.11 9.74
CA VAL A 140 -15.90 -0.40 9.19
C VAL A 140 -15.21 -1.24 8.11
N TYR A 141 -14.98 -2.52 8.35
CA TYR A 141 -14.32 -3.44 7.42
C TYR A 141 -15.08 -3.59 6.10
N CYS A 142 -16.42 -3.62 6.17
CA CYS A 142 -17.28 -3.74 4.99
C CYS A 142 -17.49 -2.40 4.25
N THR A 143 -17.10 -1.27 4.84
CA THR A 143 -17.26 0.04 4.22
C THR A 143 -16.06 0.33 3.30
N PRO A 144 -16.29 0.80 2.06
CA PRO A 144 -15.20 1.20 1.18
C PRO A 144 -14.31 2.28 1.82
N PRO A 145 -12.96 2.18 1.72
CA PRO A 145 -12.04 3.12 2.36
C PRO A 145 -12.30 4.58 2.00
N TYR A 146 -12.56 4.89 0.73
CA TYR A 146 -12.82 6.26 0.28
C TYR A 146 -14.08 6.86 0.94
N PHE A 147 -15.11 6.05 1.20
CA PHE A 147 -16.33 6.51 1.87
C PHE A 147 -16.05 6.88 3.33
N LEU A 148 -15.24 6.08 4.04
CA LEU A 148 -14.80 6.43 5.39
C LEU A 148 -14.00 7.72 5.42
N CYS A 149 -13.13 7.95 4.42
CA CYS A 149 -12.39 9.21 4.28
C CYS A 149 -13.32 10.39 4.09
N LEU A 150 -14.29 10.30 3.16
CA LEU A 150 -15.27 11.37 2.90
C LEU A 150 -16.12 11.64 4.13
N LEU A 151 -16.58 10.60 4.83
CA LEU A 151 -17.37 10.74 6.04
C LEU A 151 -16.55 11.43 7.15
N ALA A 152 -15.31 11.02 7.35
CA ALA A 152 -14.42 11.61 8.33
C ALA A 152 -14.13 13.10 8.01
N LEU A 153 -13.81 13.39 6.75
CA LEU A 153 -13.58 14.77 6.27
C LEU A 153 -14.81 15.63 6.45
N TYR A 154 -15.99 15.12 6.10
CA TYR A 154 -17.25 15.84 6.26
C TYR A 154 -17.56 16.14 7.74
N LEU A 155 -17.44 15.13 8.61
CA LEU A 155 -17.78 15.29 10.02
C LEU A 155 -16.75 16.12 10.78
N PHE A 156 -15.47 15.76 10.67
CA PHE A 156 -14.43 16.32 11.54
C PHE A 156 -13.77 17.57 10.99
N SER A 157 -13.64 17.69 9.66
CA SER A 157 -13.05 18.89 9.06
C SER A 157 -14.11 19.92 8.66
N PHE A 158 -15.19 19.50 7.97
CA PHE A 158 -16.19 20.46 7.47
C PHE A 158 -17.21 20.89 8.54
N LYS A 159 -17.84 19.94 9.27
CA LYS A 159 -18.89 20.28 10.25
C LYS A 159 -18.34 20.78 11.59
N LEU A 160 -17.29 20.10 12.09
CA LEU A 160 -16.76 20.37 13.43
C LEU A 160 -15.54 21.30 13.41
N ASP A 161 -14.96 21.56 12.24
CA ASP A 161 -13.77 22.40 12.04
C ASP A 161 -12.58 22.05 12.96
N LEU A 162 -12.43 20.74 13.24
CA LEU A 162 -11.41 20.22 14.15
C LEU A 162 -10.08 19.93 13.44
N PHE A 163 -10.12 19.60 12.15
CA PHE A 163 -8.96 19.21 11.36
C PHE A 163 -8.95 19.88 10.00
N PRO A 164 -7.76 20.13 9.41
CA PRO A 164 -7.62 20.68 8.08
C PRO A 164 -8.27 19.81 7.01
N MET A 165 -8.83 20.44 5.97
CA MET A 165 -9.51 19.72 4.89
C MET A 165 -8.54 19.11 3.86
N LYS A 166 -7.34 19.69 3.71
CA LYS A 166 -6.41 19.32 2.61
C LYS A 166 -4.95 19.59 2.94
N GLY A 167 -4.09 18.83 2.27
CA GLY A 167 -2.64 19.04 2.28
C GLY A 167 -1.94 18.44 3.50
N PHE A 168 -0.62 18.52 3.51
CA PHE A 168 0.23 18.04 4.60
C PHE A 168 0.58 19.12 5.62
N TYR A 169 0.52 20.38 5.24
CA TYR A 169 0.89 21.54 6.08
C TYR A 169 0.49 22.86 5.41
N ILE A 170 0.41 23.91 6.21
CA ILE A 170 0.31 25.30 5.78
C ILE A 170 1.61 26.04 6.11
N THR A 171 2.05 25.97 7.37
CA THR A 171 3.26 26.65 7.86
C THR A 171 4.51 25.79 7.79
N GLY A 172 4.36 24.46 7.69
CA GLY A 172 5.46 23.50 7.69
C GLY A 172 6.06 23.22 9.07
N SER A 173 5.47 23.71 10.15
CA SER A 173 5.89 23.33 11.51
C SER A 173 5.51 21.89 11.82
N THR A 174 6.21 21.24 12.76
CA THR A 174 5.93 19.86 13.14
C THR A 174 4.51 19.68 13.68
N LEU A 175 3.99 20.64 14.43
CA LEU A 175 2.64 20.61 14.96
C LEU A 175 1.59 20.78 13.85
N ASP A 176 1.85 21.65 12.89
CA ASP A 176 1.00 21.84 11.74
C ASP A 176 0.92 20.56 10.88
N ILE A 177 2.06 19.93 10.59
CA ILE A 177 2.11 18.63 9.89
C ILE A 177 1.32 17.59 10.70
N ALA A 178 1.56 17.46 12.00
CA ALA A 178 0.87 16.49 12.84
C ALA A 178 -0.66 16.68 12.83
N HIS A 179 -1.13 17.93 12.84
CA HIS A 179 -2.55 18.27 12.77
C HIS A 179 -3.19 17.89 11.41
N HIS A 180 -2.47 18.09 10.31
CA HIS A 180 -2.94 17.73 8.96
C HIS A 180 -2.98 16.22 8.75
N VAL A 181 -1.98 15.47 9.24
CA VAL A 181 -1.90 14.01 8.99
C VAL A 181 -2.69 13.18 10.00
N PHE A 182 -3.15 13.77 11.12
CA PHE A 182 -3.83 13.03 12.18
C PHE A 182 -5.10 12.33 11.69
N LEU A 183 -6.01 13.07 11.05
CA LEU A 183 -7.28 12.50 10.57
C LEU A 183 -7.09 11.44 9.49
N PRO A 184 -6.27 11.64 8.45
CA PRO A 184 -5.90 10.60 7.50
C PRO A 184 -5.31 9.34 8.16
N ILE A 185 -4.36 9.50 9.08
CA ILE A 185 -3.75 8.38 9.82
C ILE A 185 -4.80 7.64 10.64
N LEU A 186 -5.72 8.36 11.31
CA LEU A 186 -6.79 7.76 12.10
C LEU A 186 -7.69 6.88 11.23
N VAL A 187 -8.12 7.36 10.07
CA VAL A 187 -8.97 6.60 9.14
C VAL A 187 -8.24 5.37 8.61
N MET A 188 -6.99 5.51 8.18
CA MET A 188 -6.15 4.38 7.74
C MET A 188 -5.96 3.36 8.87
N THR A 189 -5.68 3.83 10.08
CA THR A 189 -5.53 2.99 11.27
C THR A 189 -6.81 2.22 11.54
N LEU A 190 -7.96 2.86 11.49
CA LEU A 190 -9.26 2.23 11.75
C LEU A 190 -9.56 1.12 10.72
N PHE A 191 -9.24 1.35 9.46
CA PHE A 191 -9.37 0.35 8.40
C PHE A 191 -8.42 -0.84 8.61
N SER A 192 -7.13 -0.58 8.86
CA SER A 192 -6.13 -1.62 9.15
C SER A 192 -6.49 -2.40 10.42
N LEU A 193 -6.92 -1.70 11.48
CA LEU A 193 -7.36 -2.29 12.74
C LEU A 193 -8.52 -3.27 12.52
N SER A 194 -9.57 -2.84 11.80
CA SER A 194 -10.76 -3.67 11.59
C SER A 194 -10.42 -4.94 10.83
N ARG A 195 -9.56 -4.87 9.81
CA ARG A 195 -9.10 -6.04 9.04
C ARG A 195 -8.27 -6.99 9.91
N ASN A 196 -7.26 -6.49 10.61
CA ASN A 196 -6.42 -7.32 11.50
C ASN A 196 -7.24 -7.93 12.64
N TYR A 197 -8.21 -7.18 13.20
CA TYR A 197 -9.14 -7.67 14.20
C TYR A 197 -9.94 -8.88 13.71
N MET A 198 -10.54 -8.80 12.51
CA MET A 198 -11.36 -9.89 11.97
C MET A 198 -10.53 -11.17 11.76
N ILE A 199 -9.32 -11.03 11.22
CA ILE A 199 -8.45 -12.16 10.96
C ILE A 199 -7.93 -12.77 12.25
N MET A 200 -7.43 -11.95 13.18
CA MET A 200 -6.94 -12.44 14.46
C MET A 200 -8.04 -13.12 15.29
N ARG A 201 -9.24 -12.52 15.32
CA ARG A 201 -10.40 -13.11 15.96
C ARG A 201 -10.73 -14.49 15.39
N GLY A 202 -10.76 -14.63 14.07
CA GLY A 202 -10.98 -15.91 13.38
C GLY A 202 -9.92 -16.95 13.75
N SER A 203 -8.64 -16.56 13.67
CA SER A 203 -7.51 -17.43 14.02
C SER A 203 -7.56 -17.90 15.47
N VAL A 204 -7.87 -17.02 16.41
CA VAL A 204 -7.98 -17.40 17.83
C VAL A 204 -9.16 -18.35 18.08
N ILE A 205 -10.30 -18.14 17.42
CA ILE A 205 -11.45 -19.06 17.53
C ILE A 205 -11.05 -20.46 17.06
N GLN A 206 -10.32 -20.57 15.95
CA GLN A 206 -9.84 -21.83 15.41
C GLN A 206 -8.81 -22.49 16.35
N GLU A 207 -7.80 -21.76 16.79
CA GLU A 207 -6.72 -22.26 17.64
C GLU A 207 -7.20 -22.63 19.06
N LYS A 208 -8.24 -21.96 19.56
CA LYS A 208 -8.87 -22.26 20.85
C LYS A 208 -9.44 -23.68 20.93
N SER A 209 -9.83 -24.26 19.81
CA SER A 209 -10.37 -25.62 19.70
C SER A 209 -9.29 -26.69 19.48
N SER A 210 -8.01 -26.30 19.35
CA SER A 210 -6.89 -27.21 19.11
C SER A 210 -6.62 -28.15 20.31
N LEU A 211 -6.00 -29.31 20.01
CA LEU A 211 -5.63 -30.31 21.03
C LEU A 211 -4.66 -29.74 22.05
N TYR A 212 -3.69 -28.93 21.67
CA TYR A 212 -2.74 -28.34 22.63
C TYR A 212 -3.41 -27.35 23.59
N ALA A 213 -4.45 -26.61 23.13
CA ALA A 213 -5.21 -25.73 24.01
C ALA A 213 -6.08 -26.52 24.97
N ALA A 214 -6.68 -27.65 24.55
CA ALA A 214 -7.39 -28.57 25.39
C ALA A 214 -6.46 -29.20 26.46
N PHE A 215 -5.25 -29.59 26.08
CA PHE A 215 -4.24 -30.16 26.99
C PHE A 215 -3.77 -29.14 28.01
N ALA A 216 -3.59 -27.88 27.64
CA ALA A 216 -3.24 -26.81 28.56
C ALA A 216 -4.34 -26.58 29.62
N ARG A 217 -5.63 -26.64 29.20
CA ARG A 217 -6.76 -26.58 30.15
C ARG A 217 -6.78 -27.76 31.09
N ALA A 218 -6.54 -28.99 30.60
CA ALA A 218 -6.47 -30.19 31.42
C ALA A 218 -5.34 -30.15 32.48
N LYS A 219 -4.26 -29.41 32.20
CA LYS A 219 -3.16 -29.12 33.14
C LYS A 219 -3.51 -28.05 34.19
N GLY A 220 -4.68 -27.43 34.13
CA GLY A 220 -5.13 -26.42 35.06
C GLY A 220 -4.57 -25.01 34.83
N LEU A 221 -4.04 -24.71 33.63
CA LEU A 221 -3.57 -23.36 33.31
C LEU A 221 -4.74 -22.36 33.21
N TYR A 222 -4.50 -21.12 33.63
CA TYR A 222 -5.48 -20.06 33.54
C TYR A 222 -5.78 -19.68 32.08
N ASN A 223 -6.98 -19.22 31.81
CA ASN A 223 -7.44 -18.86 30.46
C ASN A 223 -6.55 -17.81 29.75
N GLU A 224 -6.08 -16.82 30.49
CA GLU A 224 -5.19 -15.79 29.97
C GLU A 224 -3.82 -16.35 29.60
N GLU A 225 -3.29 -17.27 30.41
CA GLU A 225 -2.03 -17.93 30.11
C GLU A 225 -2.13 -18.82 28.86
N ILE A 226 -3.24 -19.56 28.73
CA ILE A 226 -3.51 -20.36 27.53
C ILE A 226 -3.61 -19.45 26.28
N LEU A 227 -4.35 -18.32 26.42
CA LEU A 227 -4.48 -17.37 25.32
C LEU A 227 -3.11 -16.82 24.88
N PHE A 228 -2.40 -16.13 25.76
CA PHE A 228 -1.21 -15.37 25.36
C PHE A 228 0.03 -16.24 25.15
N ARG A 229 0.19 -17.33 25.89
CA ARG A 229 1.39 -18.18 25.80
C ARG A 229 1.29 -19.28 24.75
N HIS A 230 0.09 -19.80 24.48
CA HIS A 230 -0.11 -20.96 23.61
C HIS A 230 -0.87 -20.61 22.31
N VAL A 231 -2.06 -19.99 22.43
CA VAL A 231 -2.95 -19.75 21.29
C VAL A 231 -2.51 -18.55 20.47
N PHE A 232 -2.18 -17.42 21.09
CA PHE A 232 -1.81 -16.18 20.44
C PHE A 232 -0.63 -16.35 19.48
N ARG A 233 0.39 -17.08 19.89
CA ARG A 233 1.59 -17.32 19.08
C ARG A 233 1.27 -17.98 17.74
N ASN A 234 0.39 -18.98 17.75
CA ASN A 234 -0.01 -19.68 16.53
C ASN A 234 -0.99 -18.84 15.70
N ALA A 235 -1.91 -18.15 16.36
CA ALA A 235 -2.89 -17.27 15.74
C ALA A 235 -2.25 -16.02 15.08
N LEU A 236 -1.01 -15.66 15.43
CA LEU A 236 -0.26 -14.55 14.80
C LEU A 236 0.23 -14.85 13.39
N LEU A 237 0.35 -16.12 12.99
CA LEU A 237 0.92 -16.46 11.68
C LEU A 237 0.23 -15.75 10.50
N PRO A 238 -1.12 -15.72 10.39
CA PRO A 238 -1.80 -14.97 9.34
C PRO A 238 -1.57 -13.46 9.42
N ILE A 239 -1.41 -12.91 10.63
CA ILE A 239 -1.17 -11.48 10.83
C ILE A 239 0.22 -11.06 10.31
N ILE A 240 1.23 -11.89 10.54
CA ILE A 240 2.59 -11.65 10.02
C ILE A 240 2.57 -11.57 8.49
N THR A 241 1.81 -12.44 7.83
CA THR A 241 1.63 -12.41 6.37
C THR A 241 0.97 -11.12 5.91
N LEU A 242 -0.13 -10.76 6.58
CA LEU A 242 -0.84 -9.53 6.24
C LEU A 242 0.05 -8.31 6.39
N LEU A 243 0.81 -8.22 7.48
CA LEU A 243 1.75 -7.13 7.68
C LEU A 243 2.78 -7.03 6.57
N ALA A 244 3.35 -8.16 6.17
CA ALA A 244 4.31 -8.16 5.06
C ALA A 244 3.66 -7.71 3.75
N MET A 245 2.43 -8.15 3.47
CA MET A 245 1.67 -7.66 2.32
C MET A 245 1.35 -6.16 2.42
N ASP A 246 0.96 -5.67 3.61
CA ASP A 246 0.70 -4.25 3.85
C ASP A 246 1.92 -3.38 3.58
N PHE A 247 3.10 -3.81 4.03
CA PHE A 247 4.35 -3.13 3.71
C PHE A 247 4.66 -3.16 2.21
N GLY A 248 4.36 -4.26 1.54
CA GLY A 248 4.56 -4.38 0.09
C GLY A 248 3.69 -3.42 -0.73
N PHE A 249 2.45 -3.26 -0.32
CA PHE A 249 1.49 -2.40 -1.01
C PHE A 249 1.30 -1.02 -0.36
N MET A 250 2.17 -0.65 0.56
CA MET A 250 2.05 0.56 1.36
C MET A 250 1.96 1.84 0.50
N LEU A 251 2.75 1.91 -0.57
CA LEU A 251 2.78 3.08 -1.45
C LEU A 251 1.52 3.22 -2.32
N SER A 252 0.86 2.12 -2.65
CA SER A 252 -0.40 2.13 -3.41
C SER A 252 -1.63 2.18 -2.50
N GLY A 253 -1.53 1.66 -1.28
CA GLY A 253 -2.65 1.56 -0.34
C GLY A 253 -3.18 2.91 0.17
N ALA A 254 -2.35 3.95 0.13
CA ALA A 254 -2.73 5.30 0.54
C ALA A 254 -3.45 6.12 -0.55
N LEU A 255 -3.57 5.62 -1.78
CA LEU A 255 -4.06 6.36 -2.94
C LEU A 255 -5.39 7.11 -2.68
N PHE A 256 -6.43 6.39 -2.24
CA PHE A 256 -7.75 7.01 -2.01
C PHE A 256 -7.72 8.05 -0.89
N ILE A 257 -6.89 7.84 0.12
CA ILE A 257 -6.75 8.76 1.25
C ILE A 257 -6.04 10.03 0.79
N GLU A 258 -4.96 9.89 0.05
CA GLU A 258 -4.21 11.01 -0.50
C GLU A 258 -5.06 11.85 -1.45
N ILE A 259 -5.88 11.22 -2.30
CA ILE A 259 -6.80 11.94 -3.20
C ILE A 259 -7.86 12.69 -2.40
N VAL A 260 -8.56 12.02 -1.47
CA VAL A 260 -9.67 12.63 -0.72
C VAL A 260 -9.18 13.80 0.15
N PHE A 261 -8.04 13.66 0.81
CA PHE A 261 -7.45 14.72 1.63
C PHE A 261 -6.53 15.66 0.83
N SER A 262 -6.50 15.54 -0.50
CA SER A 262 -5.63 16.34 -1.40
C SER A 262 -4.17 16.39 -0.94
N MET A 263 -3.63 15.23 -0.59
CA MET A 263 -2.28 15.09 -0.08
C MET A 263 -1.31 14.71 -1.19
N ASN A 264 -0.20 15.42 -1.31
CA ASN A 264 0.79 15.22 -2.37
C ASN A 264 1.75 14.06 -2.10
N GLY A 265 1.24 12.83 -1.97
CA GLY A 265 2.02 11.60 -1.84
C GLY A 265 2.15 10.82 -3.15
N MET A 266 2.56 9.54 -3.05
CA MET A 266 2.74 8.64 -4.21
C MET A 266 1.43 8.27 -4.88
N GLY A 267 0.36 8.05 -4.11
CA GLY A 267 -0.95 7.71 -4.65
C GLY A 267 -1.52 8.86 -5.50
N ASN A 268 -1.45 10.08 -4.97
CA ASN A 268 -1.87 11.27 -5.72
C ASN A 268 -0.98 11.50 -6.94
N LEU A 269 0.33 11.28 -6.84
CA LEU A 269 1.25 11.37 -7.98
C LEU A 269 0.84 10.42 -9.11
N ILE A 270 0.51 9.16 -8.78
CA ILE A 270 0.07 8.17 -9.77
C ILE A 270 -1.25 8.61 -10.42
N TYR A 271 -2.19 9.11 -9.63
CA TYR A 271 -3.48 9.59 -10.13
C TYR A 271 -3.32 10.78 -11.07
N ASP A 272 -2.55 11.80 -10.67
CA ASP A 272 -2.30 12.99 -11.50
C ASP A 272 -1.56 12.64 -12.78
N SER A 273 -0.55 11.76 -12.69
CA SER A 273 0.22 11.29 -13.86
C SER A 273 -0.63 10.44 -14.79
N LEU A 274 -1.62 9.70 -14.27
CA LEU A 274 -2.57 8.95 -15.08
C LEU A 274 -3.46 9.89 -15.91
N LEU A 275 -3.96 10.95 -15.30
CA LEU A 275 -4.78 11.95 -15.97
C LEU A 275 -3.98 12.76 -16.98
N ALA A 276 -2.73 13.13 -16.63
CA ALA A 276 -1.81 13.85 -17.51
C ALA A 276 -1.14 12.97 -18.56
N ARG A 277 -1.28 11.64 -18.49
CA ARG A 277 -0.58 10.63 -19.32
C ARG A 277 0.95 10.79 -19.30
N ASP A 278 1.48 11.14 -18.15
CA ASP A 278 2.91 11.22 -17.90
C ASP A 278 3.49 9.80 -17.75
N TYR A 279 3.81 9.16 -18.87
CA TYR A 279 4.27 7.77 -18.90
C TYR A 279 5.56 7.53 -18.10
N PRO A 280 6.59 8.40 -18.16
CA PRO A 280 7.79 8.22 -17.34
C PRO A 280 7.48 8.17 -15.84
N VAL A 281 6.63 9.06 -15.33
CA VAL A 281 6.25 9.07 -13.90
C VAL A 281 5.41 7.86 -13.53
N LEU A 282 4.46 7.45 -14.39
CA LEU A 282 3.67 6.24 -14.16
C LEU A 282 4.56 4.99 -14.10
N GLN A 283 5.46 4.82 -15.07
CA GLN A 283 6.37 3.69 -15.15
C GLN A 283 7.33 3.65 -13.96
N GLY A 284 7.93 4.78 -13.61
CA GLY A 284 8.80 4.90 -12.44
C GLY A 284 8.07 4.60 -11.13
N SER A 285 6.85 5.13 -10.97
CA SER A 285 6.03 4.89 -9.77
C SER A 285 5.63 3.42 -9.62
N PHE A 286 5.16 2.79 -10.70
CA PHE A 286 4.80 1.36 -10.69
C PHE A 286 6.02 0.46 -10.49
N LEU A 287 7.19 0.83 -11.02
CA LEU A 287 8.44 0.10 -10.79
C LEU A 287 8.80 0.09 -9.30
N ILE A 288 8.75 1.22 -8.62
CA ILE A 288 9.05 1.33 -7.18
C ILE A 288 8.04 0.51 -6.36
N ILE A 289 6.75 0.62 -6.65
CA ILE A 289 5.71 -0.20 -5.97
C ILE A 289 5.97 -1.69 -6.19
N THR A 290 6.32 -2.09 -7.42
CA THR A 290 6.65 -3.48 -7.75
C THR A 290 7.84 -4.00 -6.96
N ILE A 291 8.93 -3.24 -6.92
CA ILE A 291 10.13 -3.59 -6.14
C ILE A 291 9.78 -3.73 -4.66
N MET A 292 9.01 -2.81 -4.10
CA MET A 292 8.58 -2.88 -2.70
C MET A 292 7.68 -4.10 -2.44
N ALA A 293 6.70 -4.37 -3.30
CA ALA A 293 5.80 -5.51 -3.15
C ALA A 293 6.56 -6.85 -3.23
N VAL A 294 7.46 -7.00 -4.19
CA VAL A 294 8.28 -8.22 -4.34
C VAL A 294 9.23 -8.39 -3.14
N SER A 295 9.88 -7.30 -2.71
CA SER A 295 10.77 -7.32 -1.54
C SER A 295 10.03 -7.68 -0.26
N ALA A 296 8.82 -7.15 -0.05
CA ALA A 296 8.00 -7.45 1.10
C ALA A 296 7.51 -8.91 1.09
N ASN A 297 7.10 -9.44 -0.06
CA ASN A 297 6.74 -10.85 -0.19
C ASN A 297 7.93 -11.78 0.09
N MET A 298 9.12 -11.41 -0.39
CA MET A 298 10.35 -12.15 -0.10
C MET A 298 10.69 -12.12 1.40
N LEU A 299 10.54 -10.98 2.06
CA LEU A 299 10.70 -10.85 3.50
C LEU A 299 9.65 -11.67 4.27
N ALA A 300 8.40 -11.68 3.81
CA ALA A 300 7.34 -12.53 4.38
C ALA A 300 7.71 -14.00 4.34
N ASP A 301 8.17 -14.49 3.20
CA ASP A 301 8.60 -15.87 3.03
C ASP A 301 9.77 -16.24 3.96
N LEU A 302 10.72 -15.31 4.15
CA LEU A 302 11.83 -15.51 5.09
C LEU A 302 11.36 -15.57 6.53
N LEU A 303 10.44 -14.68 6.93
CA LEU A 303 9.85 -14.66 8.27
C LEU A 303 9.04 -15.93 8.54
N TYR A 304 8.23 -16.38 7.58
CA TYR A 304 7.49 -17.63 7.69
C TYR A 304 8.39 -18.82 8.02
N SER A 305 9.47 -18.98 7.29
CA SER A 305 10.40 -20.09 7.50
C SER A 305 11.03 -20.10 8.91
N ARG A 306 11.09 -18.93 9.56
CA ARG A 306 11.65 -18.79 10.91
C ARG A 306 10.60 -18.98 12.01
N PHE A 307 9.33 -18.64 11.76
CA PHE A 307 8.25 -18.74 12.75
C PHE A 307 7.54 -20.09 12.72
N ASP A 308 7.46 -20.75 11.59
CA ASP A 308 6.88 -22.09 11.47
C ASP A 308 7.88 -23.08 10.86
N PRO A 309 8.67 -23.81 11.69
CA PRO A 309 9.61 -24.82 11.22
C PRO A 309 8.94 -26.05 10.59
N ARG A 310 7.60 -26.17 10.67
CA ARG A 310 6.84 -27.26 10.03
C ARG A 310 6.64 -27.02 8.54
N VAL A 311 6.72 -25.79 8.11
CA VAL A 311 6.69 -25.42 6.71
C VAL A 311 8.08 -25.64 6.11
N LYS A 312 8.44 -26.92 5.89
CA LYS A 312 9.56 -27.29 5.02
C LYS A 312 9.07 -27.10 3.59
N TRP A 313 9.49 -26.02 2.99
CA TRP A 313 9.23 -25.69 1.57
C TRP A 313 10.21 -26.37 0.64
#